data_874afdee623369bf76a3cf0534c0523c
#
_entry.id   874afdee623369bf76a3cf0534c0523c
#
_cell.length_a   1.000
_cell.length_b   1.000
_cell.length_c   1.000
_cell.angle_alpha   90.00
_cell.angle_beta   90.00
_cell.angle_gamma   90.00
#
_symmetry.space_group_name_H-M   'P 1'
#
loop_
_entity.id
_entity.type
_entity.pdbx_description
1 polymer ?
#
loop_
_entity_poly.entity_id
_entity_poly.type
_entity_poly.pdbx_seq_one_letter_code
_entity_poly.pdbx_strand_id
1 'polypeptide(L)'
;MKKILVVGTVAYDEIETPSESSGKILGGAGTYIGLSASIFNINQSIISIVGGDFDQKYLSLLKSKGIDISSIEIIPDGKTFYWKGKYHKDWNKRDTISTELNVLADFNPKLNDDQKKSEIIVLGNLHPLVQSTVLNQLNSEKKWIILDTMNFWMDNALEELHDVIARVDVIIINDEEAIQLSGKENLFTAAQEIMTRGPSHIVIKKGEHGAMLF
;
A
#
# COMPACT_ATOMS: atom_id res chain seq x y z
N MET A 1 -19.73 4.52 13.21
CA MET A 1 -18.81 3.44 12.79
C MET A 1 -17.54 4.11 12.30
N LYS A 2 -16.36 3.61 12.66
CA LYS A 2 -15.09 4.18 12.18
C LYS A 2 -15.01 4.07 10.67
N LYS A 3 -14.45 5.11 10.02
CA LYS A 3 -14.27 5.17 8.57
C LYS A 3 -12.80 5.00 8.24
N ILE A 4 -12.51 4.10 7.27
CA ILE A 4 -11.18 3.87 6.75
C ILE A 4 -11.05 4.51 5.37
N LEU A 5 -10.00 5.31 5.17
CA LEU A 5 -9.56 5.76 3.86
C LEU A 5 -8.31 4.97 3.48
N VAL A 6 -8.36 4.29 2.36
CA VAL A 6 -7.21 3.60 1.76
C VAL A 6 -6.74 4.40 0.55
N VAL A 7 -5.49 4.83 0.57
CA VAL A 7 -4.84 5.42 -0.61
C VAL A 7 -3.76 4.46 -1.07
N GLY A 8 -3.97 3.84 -2.22
CA GLY A 8 -3.08 2.76 -2.67
C GLY A 8 -3.38 2.30 -4.09
N THR A 9 -2.53 1.46 -4.62
CA THR A 9 -2.68 0.93 -5.97
C THR A 9 -3.86 -0.03 -6.10
N VAL A 10 -4.65 0.16 -7.17
CA VAL A 10 -5.51 -0.85 -7.78
C VAL A 10 -4.84 -1.19 -9.11
N ALA A 11 -4.47 -2.43 -9.32
CA ALA A 11 -3.44 -2.77 -10.28
C ALA A 11 -3.67 -4.12 -10.96
N TYR A 12 -2.81 -4.42 -11.92
CA TYR A 12 -2.59 -5.77 -12.42
C TYR A 12 -1.27 -6.32 -11.89
N ASP A 13 -1.33 -7.51 -11.34
CA ASP A 13 -0.15 -8.31 -11.03
C ASP A 13 -0.08 -9.53 -11.96
N GLU A 14 1.14 -9.98 -12.27
CA GLU A 14 1.40 -11.25 -12.90
C GLU A 14 2.44 -12.01 -12.10
N ILE A 15 2.11 -13.23 -11.70
CA ILE A 15 2.96 -14.03 -10.82
C ILE A 15 3.42 -15.27 -11.58
N GLU A 16 4.74 -15.42 -11.70
CA GLU A 16 5.37 -16.65 -12.14
C GLU A 16 5.87 -17.43 -10.93
N THR A 17 5.58 -18.71 -10.91
CA THR A 17 6.13 -19.69 -9.95
C THR A 17 6.97 -20.71 -10.73
N PRO A 18 7.71 -21.60 -10.06
CA PRO A 18 8.45 -22.66 -10.76
C PRO A 18 7.56 -23.60 -11.61
N SER A 19 6.26 -23.65 -11.34
CA SER A 19 5.32 -24.58 -12.01
C SER A 19 4.28 -23.87 -12.87
N GLU A 20 3.94 -22.59 -12.58
CA GLU A 20 2.77 -21.95 -13.18
C GLU A 20 2.98 -20.45 -13.38
N SER A 21 2.17 -19.85 -14.24
CA SER A 21 2.01 -18.41 -14.39
C SER A 21 0.54 -18.05 -14.27
N SER A 22 0.25 -16.99 -13.47
CA SER A 22 -1.13 -16.53 -13.25
C SER A 22 -1.75 -15.82 -14.44
N GLY A 23 -0.93 -15.32 -15.40
CA GLY A 23 -1.36 -14.25 -16.28
C GLY A 23 -1.71 -12.99 -15.48
N LYS A 24 -2.35 -12.02 -16.12
CA LYS A 24 -2.78 -10.78 -15.44
C LYS A 24 -3.94 -11.03 -14.50
N ILE A 25 -3.75 -10.76 -13.23
CA ILE A 25 -4.74 -10.88 -12.16
C ILE A 25 -4.93 -9.54 -11.45
N LEU A 26 -5.99 -9.43 -10.66
CA LEU A 26 -6.23 -8.28 -9.79
C LEU A 26 -5.11 -8.20 -8.74
N GLY A 27 -4.48 -7.05 -8.65
CA GLY A 27 -3.38 -6.75 -7.75
C GLY A 27 -3.48 -5.37 -7.12
N GLY A 28 -2.40 -4.95 -6.47
CA GLY A 28 -2.26 -3.66 -5.85
C GLY A 28 -2.58 -3.61 -4.37
N ALA A 29 -1.78 -2.81 -3.62
CA ALA A 29 -1.90 -2.68 -2.17
C ALA A 29 -3.30 -2.19 -1.74
N GLY A 30 -3.87 -1.19 -2.43
CA GLY A 30 -5.20 -0.67 -2.14
C GLY A 30 -6.30 -1.72 -2.29
N THR A 31 -6.18 -2.59 -3.29
CA THR A 31 -7.08 -3.72 -3.49
C THR A 31 -7.08 -4.66 -2.30
N TYR A 32 -5.91 -5.15 -1.89
CA TYR A 32 -5.79 -6.14 -0.83
C TYR A 32 -6.13 -5.58 0.54
N ILE A 33 -5.74 -4.34 0.83
CA ILE A 33 -6.13 -3.63 2.06
C ILE A 33 -7.65 -3.50 2.13
N GLY A 34 -8.29 -3.04 1.04
CA GLY A 34 -9.73 -2.89 0.98
C GLY A 34 -10.48 -4.20 1.14
N LEU A 35 -10.06 -5.26 0.43
CA LEU A 35 -10.68 -6.58 0.55
C LEU A 35 -10.51 -7.16 1.96
N SER A 36 -9.35 -7.01 2.59
CA SER A 36 -9.11 -7.46 3.95
C SER A 36 -9.97 -6.70 4.96
N ALA A 37 -10.07 -5.38 4.84
CA ALA A 37 -10.89 -4.56 5.70
C ALA A 37 -12.39 -4.86 5.56
N SER A 38 -12.84 -5.28 4.37
CA SER A 38 -14.25 -5.61 4.11
C SER A 38 -14.77 -6.78 4.97
N ILE A 39 -13.88 -7.66 5.43
CA ILE A 39 -14.24 -8.79 6.30
C ILE A 39 -14.80 -8.31 7.66
N PHE A 40 -14.36 -7.13 8.10
CA PHE A 40 -14.74 -6.54 9.39
C PHE A 40 -15.99 -5.66 9.32
N ASN A 41 -16.66 -5.59 8.15
CA ASN A 41 -17.86 -4.80 7.95
C ASN A 41 -17.68 -3.31 8.30
N ILE A 42 -16.51 -2.75 7.97
CA ILE A 42 -16.12 -1.37 8.26
C ILE A 42 -16.44 -0.50 7.05
N ASN A 43 -16.91 0.73 7.31
CA ASN A 43 -17.10 1.72 6.24
C ASN A 43 -15.73 2.15 5.68
N GLN A 44 -15.52 1.95 4.39
CA GLN A 44 -14.23 2.19 3.76
C GLN A 44 -14.35 2.74 2.35
N SER A 45 -13.35 3.53 1.95
CA SER A 45 -13.20 4.05 0.59
C SER A 45 -11.77 3.88 0.11
N ILE A 46 -11.61 3.65 -1.21
CA ILE A 46 -10.32 3.57 -1.87
C ILE A 46 -10.13 4.78 -2.77
N ILE A 47 -8.98 5.44 -2.67
CA ILE A 47 -8.48 6.40 -3.64
C ILE A 47 -7.36 5.74 -4.42
N SER A 48 -7.51 5.69 -5.74
CA SER A 48 -6.55 5.08 -6.66
C SER A 48 -6.73 5.64 -8.06
N ILE A 49 -5.91 5.16 -8.99
CA ILE A 49 -5.99 5.47 -10.42
C ILE A 49 -5.79 4.19 -11.22
N VAL A 50 -6.59 4.02 -12.29
CA VAL A 50 -6.47 2.91 -13.23
C VAL A 50 -6.59 3.40 -14.66
N GLY A 51 -6.10 2.64 -15.62
CA GLY A 51 -6.30 2.90 -17.04
C GLY A 51 -7.66 2.41 -17.54
N GLY A 52 -8.02 2.80 -18.78
CA GLY A 52 -9.21 2.29 -19.46
C GLY A 52 -9.14 0.80 -19.81
N ASP A 53 -7.97 0.20 -19.68
CA ASP A 53 -7.74 -1.25 -19.84
C ASP A 53 -8.13 -2.05 -18.60
N PHE A 54 -8.51 -1.39 -17.48
CA PHE A 54 -8.85 -2.09 -16.24
C PHE A 54 -10.22 -2.75 -16.34
N ASP A 55 -10.25 -4.07 -16.08
CA ASP A 55 -11.47 -4.88 -16.24
C ASP A 55 -12.54 -4.48 -15.20
N GLN A 56 -13.71 -4.10 -15.69
CA GLN A 56 -14.86 -3.67 -14.89
C GLN A 56 -15.35 -4.74 -13.90
N LYS A 57 -15.05 -6.03 -14.15
CA LYS A 57 -15.38 -7.10 -13.20
C LYS A 57 -14.69 -6.91 -11.85
N TYR A 58 -13.45 -6.35 -11.83
CA TYR A 58 -12.71 -6.10 -10.60
C TYR A 58 -13.26 -4.90 -9.82
N LEU A 59 -13.66 -3.82 -10.51
CA LEU A 59 -14.37 -2.72 -9.87
C LEU A 59 -15.70 -3.19 -9.28
N SER A 60 -16.43 -4.03 -10.01
CA SER A 60 -17.68 -4.64 -9.54
C SER A 60 -17.45 -5.54 -8.33
N LEU A 61 -16.35 -6.30 -8.30
CA LEU A 61 -15.96 -7.11 -7.15
C LEU A 61 -15.74 -6.24 -5.90
N LEU A 62 -14.92 -5.19 -6.01
CA LEU A 62 -14.66 -4.27 -4.90
C LEU A 62 -15.94 -3.65 -4.36
N LYS A 63 -16.81 -3.15 -5.26
CA LYS A 63 -18.11 -2.59 -4.90
C LYS A 63 -19.02 -3.61 -4.21
N SER A 64 -19.03 -4.87 -4.67
CA SER A 64 -19.83 -5.95 -4.06
C SER A 64 -19.40 -6.31 -2.64
N LYS A 65 -18.16 -5.94 -2.26
CA LYS A 65 -17.62 -6.09 -0.90
C LYS A 65 -17.90 -4.88 -0.01
N GLY A 66 -18.75 -3.93 -0.46
CA GLY A 66 -19.09 -2.74 0.31
C GLY A 66 -17.99 -1.67 0.32
N ILE A 67 -17.04 -1.73 -0.59
CA ILE A 67 -15.97 -0.75 -0.72
C ILE A 67 -16.47 0.41 -1.58
N ASP A 68 -16.35 1.64 -1.08
CA ASP A 68 -16.58 2.83 -1.88
C ASP A 68 -15.39 3.05 -2.83
N ILE A 69 -15.66 2.88 -4.13
CA ILE A 69 -14.70 3.03 -5.22
C ILE A 69 -14.93 4.32 -6.03
N SER A 70 -15.77 5.23 -5.56
CA SER A 70 -16.11 6.47 -6.29
C SER A 70 -14.92 7.38 -6.54
N SER A 71 -13.83 7.19 -5.81
CA SER A 71 -12.57 7.93 -5.95
C SER A 71 -11.46 7.12 -6.62
N ILE A 72 -11.79 6.04 -7.31
CA ILE A 72 -10.88 5.41 -8.26
C ILE A 72 -11.02 6.15 -9.59
N GLU A 73 -9.98 6.90 -9.97
CA GLU A 73 -9.92 7.62 -11.22
C GLU A 73 -9.65 6.64 -12.39
N ILE A 74 -10.37 6.81 -13.50
CA ILE A 74 -10.18 6.01 -14.70
C ILE A 74 -9.69 6.92 -15.82
N ILE A 75 -8.50 6.65 -16.36
CA ILE A 75 -7.92 7.35 -17.50
C ILE A 75 -8.22 6.55 -18.77
N PRO A 76 -9.16 7.01 -19.63
CA PRO A 76 -9.69 6.19 -20.72
C PRO A 76 -8.63 5.65 -21.70
N ASP A 77 -7.65 6.48 -22.04
CA ASP A 77 -6.59 6.13 -22.99
C ASP A 77 -5.29 5.65 -22.30
N GLY A 78 -5.34 5.54 -20.95
CA GLY A 78 -4.20 5.11 -20.14
C GLY A 78 -4.17 3.60 -19.94
N LYS A 79 -3.01 3.10 -19.50
CA LYS A 79 -2.84 1.73 -19.02
C LYS A 79 -2.76 1.71 -17.51
N THR A 80 -3.31 0.67 -16.92
CA THR A 80 -3.25 0.42 -15.47
C THR A 80 -1.83 0.04 -15.06
N PHE A 81 -1.44 0.42 -13.84
CA PHE A 81 -0.20 -0.06 -13.23
C PHE A 81 -0.11 -1.59 -13.33
N TYR A 82 1.05 -2.05 -13.72
CA TYR A 82 1.32 -3.48 -13.89
C TYR A 82 2.63 -3.87 -13.22
N TRP A 83 2.58 -4.94 -12.45
CA TRP A 83 3.76 -5.56 -11.85
C TRP A 83 3.82 -7.03 -12.21
N LYS A 84 5.03 -7.50 -12.56
CA LYS A 84 5.31 -8.92 -12.79
C LYS A 84 6.43 -9.37 -11.89
N GLY A 85 6.18 -10.42 -11.12
CA GLY A 85 7.13 -11.03 -10.22
C GLY A 85 7.29 -12.52 -10.44
N LYS A 86 8.49 -13.02 -10.15
CA LYS A 86 8.82 -14.43 -10.17
C LYS A 86 9.19 -14.91 -8.77
N TYR A 87 8.39 -15.85 -8.27
CA TYR A 87 8.67 -16.52 -7.00
C TYR A 87 9.57 -17.73 -7.22
N HIS A 88 10.48 -17.95 -6.29
CA HIS A 88 11.36 -19.11 -6.27
C HIS A 88 10.71 -20.28 -5.52
N LYS A 89 11.45 -21.41 -5.39
CA LYS A 89 11.01 -22.53 -4.54
C LYS A 89 10.86 -22.13 -3.07
N ASP A 90 11.68 -21.19 -2.61
CA ASP A 90 11.50 -20.47 -1.36
C ASP A 90 10.51 -19.33 -1.63
N TRP A 91 9.27 -19.48 -1.18
CA TRP A 91 8.17 -18.53 -1.40
C TRP A 91 8.39 -17.14 -0.78
N ASN A 92 9.37 -17.02 0.12
CA ASN A 92 9.76 -15.73 0.67
C ASN A 92 10.69 -14.95 -0.27
N LYS A 93 11.23 -15.60 -1.31
CA LYS A 93 12.12 -14.98 -2.31
C LYS A 93 11.39 -14.76 -3.62
N ARG A 94 11.39 -13.51 -4.06
CA ARG A 94 10.84 -13.12 -5.35
C ARG A 94 11.77 -12.15 -6.07
N ASP A 95 11.80 -12.23 -7.39
CA ASP A 95 12.40 -11.24 -8.27
C ASP A 95 11.31 -10.40 -8.94
N THR A 96 11.51 -9.10 -9.03
CA THR A 96 10.69 -8.24 -9.89
C THR A 96 11.20 -8.35 -11.32
N ILE A 97 10.34 -8.82 -12.22
CA ILE A 97 10.64 -8.97 -13.65
C ILE A 97 10.33 -7.67 -14.40
N SER A 98 9.18 -7.05 -14.10
CA SER A 98 8.74 -5.82 -14.74
C SER A 98 7.88 -4.99 -13.79
N THR A 99 8.03 -3.68 -13.89
CA THR A 99 7.15 -2.70 -13.24
C THR A 99 6.83 -1.62 -14.25
N GLU A 100 5.56 -1.52 -14.63
CA GLU A 100 5.06 -0.48 -15.53
C GLU A 100 4.18 0.48 -14.72
N LEU A 101 4.68 1.67 -14.45
CA LEU A 101 3.94 2.66 -13.67
C LEU A 101 2.66 3.12 -14.39
N ASN A 102 2.72 3.31 -15.72
CA ASN A 102 1.59 3.74 -16.52
C ASN A 102 0.89 4.98 -15.91
N VAL A 103 -0.44 4.96 -15.78
CA VAL A 103 -1.19 6.10 -15.19
C VAL A 103 -0.82 6.40 -13.74
N LEU A 104 -0.22 5.46 -13.02
CA LEU A 104 0.23 5.69 -11.64
C LEU A 104 1.37 6.71 -11.55
N ALA A 105 2.15 6.90 -12.62
CA ALA A 105 3.25 7.86 -12.65
C ALA A 105 2.79 9.31 -12.37
N ASP A 106 1.58 9.65 -12.81
CA ASP A 106 1.00 10.98 -12.67
C ASP A 106 -0.05 11.06 -11.54
N PHE A 107 -0.15 10.01 -10.70
CA PHE A 107 -1.16 9.95 -9.66
C PHE A 107 -0.96 11.01 -8.59
N ASN A 108 -1.92 11.92 -8.51
CA ASN A 108 -1.93 13.01 -7.53
C ASN A 108 -3.30 13.06 -6.81
N PRO A 109 -3.47 12.25 -5.76
CA PRO A 109 -4.75 12.09 -5.09
C PRO A 109 -5.24 13.38 -4.43
N LYS A 110 -6.53 13.70 -4.64
CA LYS A 110 -7.20 14.81 -3.97
C LYS A 110 -8.30 14.27 -3.07
N LEU A 111 -8.22 14.61 -1.80
CA LEU A 111 -9.18 14.19 -0.80
C LEU A 111 -10.38 15.15 -0.78
N ASN A 112 -11.57 14.60 -0.84
CA ASN A 112 -12.79 15.36 -0.56
C ASN A 112 -12.98 15.54 0.98
N ASP A 113 -13.93 16.40 1.36
CA ASP A 113 -14.15 16.74 2.77
C ASP A 113 -14.63 15.55 3.62
N ASP A 114 -15.32 14.58 3.01
CA ASP A 114 -15.75 13.38 3.71
C ASP A 114 -14.58 12.41 3.95
N GLN A 115 -13.66 12.29 3.00
CA GLN A 115 -12.43 11.50 3.13
C GLN A 115 -11.47 12.08 4.17
N LYS A 116 -11.35 13.41 4.23
CA LYS A 116 -10.56 14.10 5.26
C LYS A 116 -11.05 13.83 6.69
N LYS A 117 -12.31 13.44 6.86
CA LYS A 117 -12.91 13.06 8.16
C LYS A 117 -12.68 11.60 8.55
N SER A 118 -12.02 10.80 7.70
CA SER A 118 -11.73 9.41 8.04
C SER A 118 -10.84 9.32 9.28
N GLU A 119 -11.17 8.42 10.18
CA GLU A 119 -10.47 8.24 11.46
C GLU A 119 -9.23 7.37 11.31
N ILE A 120 -9.19 6.54 10.27
CA ILE A 120 -8.07 5.67 9.92
C ILE A 120 -7.69 5.94 8.46
N ILE A 121 -6.44 6.28 8.25
CA ILE A 121 -5.86 6.50 6.92
C ILE A 121 -4.82 5.41 6.69
N VAL A 122 -4.96 4.65 5.63
CA VAL A 122 -3.97 3.65 5.23
C VAL A 122 -3.30 4.11 3.95
N LEU A 123 -2.03 4.45 4.06
CA LEU A 123 -1.16 4.80 2.94
C LEU A 123 -0.52 3.51 2.44
N GLY A 124 -1.08 2.94 1.39
CA GLY A 124 -0.52 1.76 0.74
C GLY A 124 0.79 2.06 0.03
N ASN A 125 1.43 1.02 -0.47
CA ASN A 125 2.71 1.13 -1.15
C ASN A 125 2.62 2.01 -2.42
N LEU A 126 3.02 3.27 -2.28
CA LEU A 126 3.07 4.31 -3.29
C LEU A 126 4.38 5.10 -3.14
N HIS A 127 4.71 5.91 -4.15
CA HIS A 127 5.83 6.84 -4.03
C HIS A 127 5.65 7.73 -2.79
N PRO A 128 6.68 7.93 -1.94
CA PRO A 128 6.57 8.71 -0.69
C PRO A 128 6.05 10.13 -0.89
N LEU A 129 6.35 10.79 -2.01
CA LEU A 129 5.79 12.12 -2.33
C LEU A 129 4.26 12.08 -2.50
N VAL A 130 3.70 11.01 -3.06
CA VAL A 130 2.24 10.83 -3.17
C VAL A 130 1.64 10.66 -1.77
N GLN A 131 2.27 9.85 -0.93
CA GLN A 131 1.86 9.65 0.47
C GLN A 131 1.93 10.97 1.25
N SER A 132 3.00 11.74 1.10
CA SER A 132 3.17 13.07 1.71
C SER A 132 2.09 14.06 1.23
N THR A 133 1.74 14.03 -0.07
CA THR A 133 0.65 14.85 -0.62
C THR A 133 -0.69 14.56 0.04
N VAL A 134 -0.99 13.30 0.35
CA VAL A 134 -2.17 12.91 1.11
C VAL A 134 -2.11 13.49 2.53
N LEU A 135 -0.99 13.29 3.23
CA LEU A 135 -0.79 13.79 4.59
C LEU A 135 -0.96 15.31 4.70
N ASN A 136 -0.53 16.06 3.67
CA ASN A 136 -0.65 17.53 3.63
C ASN A 136 -2.10 18.01 3.49
N GLN A 137 -3.03 17.15 3.07
CA GLN A 137 -4.44 17.48 2.92
C GLN A 137 -5.28 17.15 4.17
N LEU A 138 -4.70 16.40 5.13
CA LEU A 138 -5.40 16.02 6.35
C LEU A 138 -5.50 17.20 7.31
N ASN A 139 -6.62 17.28 8.02
CA ASN A 139 -6.82 18.25 9.10
C ASN A 139 -6.12 17.78 10.40
N SER A 140 -6.06 18.67 11.41
CA SER A 140 -5.44 18.41 12.71
C SER A 140 -6.23 17.48 13.65
N GLU A 141 -7.36 16.93 13.22
CA GLU A 141 -8.12 15.97 14.02
C GLU A 141 -7.32 14.70 14.24
N LYS A 142 -7.46 14.09 15.42
CA LYS A 142 -6.76 12.86 15.76
C LYS A 142 -7.18 11.71 14.83
N LYS A 143 -6.23 11.17 14.11
CA LYS A 143 -6.38 10.06 13.18
C LYS A 143 -5.35 8.98 13.49
N TRP A 144 -5.63 7.77 13.03
CA TRP A 144 -4.61 6.72 12.93
C TRP A 144 -4.09 6.69 11.51
N ILE A 145 -2.82 6.96 11.33
CA ILE A 145 -2.15 6.95 10.02
C ILE A 145 -1.25 5.74 9.96
N ILE A 146 -1.53 4.85 9.01
CA ILE A 146 -0.85 3.59 8.80
C ILE A 146 -0.10 3.66 7.48
N LEU A 147 1.17 3.31 7.48
CA LEU A 147 2.05 3.32 6.32
C LEU A 147 2.43 1.90 5.92
N ASP A 148 2.32 1.60 4.63
CA ASP A 148 2.97 0.49 3.94
C ASP A 148 3.99 1.04 2.95
N THR A 149 5.14 0.38 2.84
CA THR A 149 6.23 0.77 1.94
C THR A 149 6.95 -0.46 1.41
N MET A 150 8.05 -0.27 0.67
CA MET A 150 8.87 -1.36 0.13
C MET A 150 10.33 -0.94 -0.05
N ASN A 151 11.21 -1.94 -0.23
CA ASN A 151 12.65 -1.76 -0.46
C ASN A 151 12.95 -0.75 -1.58
N PHE A 152 12.17 -0.77 -2.67
CA PHE A 152 12.38 0.14 -3.81
C PHE A 152 12.38 1.61 -3.38
N TRP A 153 11.51 2.01 -2.48
CA TRP A 153 11.47 3.40 -1.98
C TRP A 153 12.60 3.69 -1.01
N MET A 154 13.05 2.70 -0.26
CA MET A 154 14.24 2.81 0.59
C MET A 154 15.51 3.04 -0.22
N ASP A 155 15.57 2.46 -1.43
CA ASP A 155 16.71 2.61 -2.33
C ASP A 155 16.67 3.90 -3.18
N ASN A 156 15.47 4.42 -3.50
CA ASN A 156 15.32 5.47 -4.51
C ASN A 156 14.67 6.77 -4.01
N ALA A 157 14.06 6.78 -2.81
CA ALA A 157 13.33 7.92 -2.25
C ALA A 157 13.37 7.90 -0.71
N LEU A 158 14.55 7.63 -0.14
CA LEU A 158 14.71 7.41 1.30
C LEU A 158 14.43 8.67 2.14
N GLU A 159 14.83 9.84 1.66
CA GLU A 159 14.61 11.11 2.37
C GLU A 159 13.11 11.41 2.46
N GLU A 160 12.41 11.31 1.34
CA GLU A 160 10.96 11.51 1.28
C GLU A 160 10.21 10.45 2.11
N LEU A 161 10.72 9.21 2.14
CA LEU A 161 10.17 8.15 2.96
C LEU A 161 10.33 8.47 4.46
N HIS A 162 11.47 8.99 4.88
CA HIS A 162 11.70 9.42 6.25
C HIS A 162 10.74 10.54 6.67
N ASP A 163 10.45 11.51 5.78
CA ASP A 163 9.47 12.57 6.03
C ASP A 163 8.06 12.01 6.24
N VAL A 164 7.70 10.96 5.51
CA VAL A 164 6.41 10.27 5.70
C VAL A 164 6.41 9.48 7.01
N ILE A 165 7.47 8.72 7.30
CA ILE A 165 7.60 7.92 8.53
C ILE A 165 7.45 8.78 9.78
N ALA A 166 8.02 10.00 9.78
CA ALA A 166 7.92 10.93 10.91
C ALA A 166 6.49 11.40 11.21
N ARG A 167 5.53 11.14 10.33
CA ARG A 167 4.14 11.65 10.37
C ARG A 167 3.09 10.57 10.51
N VAL A 168 3.49 9.31 10.69
CA VAL A 168 2.55 8.17 10.78
C VAL A 168 2.57 7.56 12.18
N ASP A 169 1.47 6.94 12.57
CA ASP A 169 1.33 6.27 13.87
C ASP A 169 1.78 4.81 13.81
N VAL A 170 1.58 4.16 12.68
CA VAL A 170 1.86 2.73 12.47
C VAL A 170 2.60 2.54 11.16
N ILE A 171 3.65 1.73 11.17
CA ILE A 171 4.29 1.23 9.95
C ILE A 171 4.13 -0.30 9.87
N ILE A 172 3.79 -0.81 8.68
CA ILE A 172 3.62 -2.24 8.40
C ILE A 172 4.60 -2.63 7.31
N ILE A 173 5.64 -3.34 7.67
CA ILE A 173 6.73 -3.75 6.76
C ILE A 173 7.07 -5.22 6.96
N ASN A 174 7.82 -5.83 6.03
CA ASN A 174 8.36 -7.16 6.23
C ASN A 174 9.69 -7.12 6.99
N ASP A 175 10.25 -8.29 7.31
CA ASP A 175 11.50 -8.43 8.06
C ASP A 175 12.72 -7.90 7.29
N GLU A 176 12.82 -8.13 5.98
CA GLU A 176 13.89 -7.57 5.15
C GLU A 176 13.83 -6.05 5.10
N GLU A 177 12.63 -5.49 4.92
CA GLU A 177 12.37 -4.05 4.95
C GLU A 177 12.73 -3.43 6.30
N ALA A 178 12.40 -4.11 7.41
CA ALA A 178 12.73 -3.64 8.75
C ALA A 178 14.26 -3.60 8.99
N ILE A 179 14.99 -4.63 8.54
CA ILE A 179 16.46 -4.70 8.61
C ILE A 179 17.08 -3.59 7.76
N GLN A 180 16.61 -3.42 6.51
CA GLN A 180 17.13 -2.40 5.60
C GLN A 180 16.88 -0.99 6.14
N LEU A 181 15.66 -0.68 6.54
CA LEU A 181 15.27 0.65 7.00
C LEU A 181 16.01 1.05 8.28
N SER A 182 16.23 0.11 9.20
CA SER A 182 16.86 0.38 10.50
C SER A 182 18.39 0.26 10.49
N GLY A 183 18.95 -0.52 9.57
CA GLY A 183 20.35 -0.93 9.60
C GLY A 183 20.70 -1.88 10.76
N LYS A 184 19.71 -2.56 11.36
CA LYS A 184 19.88 -3.51 12.46
C LYS A 184 19.54 -4.93 12.01
N GLU A 185 20.32 -5.91 12.40
CA GLU A 185 20.13 -7.32 12.03
C GLU A 185 19.02 -8.01 12.84
N ASN A 186 18.75 -7.55 14.05
CA ASN A 186 17.74 -8.14 14.93
C ASN A 186 16.44 -7.35 14.85
N LEU A 187 15.30 -8.02 14.63
CA LEU A 187 14.00 -7.40 14.42
C LEU A 187 13.51 -6.58 15.62
N PHE A 188 13.87 -6.98 16.86
CA PHE A 188 13.50 -6.20 18.04
C PHE A 188 14.24 -4.85 18.06
N THR A 189 15.55 -4.86 17.82
CA THR A 189 16.35 -3.63 17.76
C THR A 189 16.01 -2.80 16.50
N ALA A 190 15.65 -3.46 15.40
CA ALA A 190 15.16 -2.80 14.21
C ALA A 190 13.87 -2.01 14.48
N ALA A 191 12.90 -2.65 15.13
CA ALA A 191 11.65 -1.99 15.53
C ALA A 191 11.90 -0.80 16.44
N GLN A 192 12.74 -0.96 17.48
CA GLN A 192 13.09 0.14 18.38
C GLN A 192 13.72 1.33 17.63
N GLU A 193 14.64 1.07 16.73
CA GLU A 193 15.28 2.11 15.91
C GLU A 193 14.26 2.84 15.03
N ILE A 194 13.38 2.13 14.35
CA ILE A 194 12.36 2.74 13.48
C ILE A 194 11.36 3.57 14.30
N MET A 195 10.97 3.10 15.48
CA MET A 195 10.07 3.84 16.37
C MET A 195 10.65 5.20 16.80
N THR A 196 11.97 5.35 16.87
CA THR A 196 12.59 6.66 17.16
C THR A 196 12.36 7.70 16.08
N ARG A 197 11.92 7.28 14.89
CA ARG A 197 11.73 8.13 13.71
C ARG A 197 10.29 8.64 13.52
N GLY A 198 9.35 8.20 14.36
CA GLY A 198 7.96 8.69 14.31
C GLY A 198 6.90 7.70 14.76
N PRO A 199 6.81 6.50 14.19
CA PRO A 199 5.72 5.57 14.48
C PRO A 199 5.72 5.15 15.95
N SER A 200 4.53 5.12 16.56
CA SER A 200 4.34 4.56 17.90
C SER A 200 4.16 3.04 17.90
N HIS A 201 3.87 2.45 16.74
CA HIS A 201 3.66 1.02 16.56
C HIS A 201 4.28 0.54 15.26
N ILE A 202 4.80 -0.69 15.28
CA ILE A 202 5.32 -1.37 14.09
C ILE A 202 4.76 -2.77 14.01
N VAL A 203 4.31 -3.15 12.81
CA VAL A 203 3.99 -4.54 12.47
C VAL A 203 5.05 -5.04 11.50
N ILE A 204 5.81 -6.05 11.91
CA ILE A 204 6.80 -6.73 11.05
C ILE A 204 6.20 -8.06 10.58
N LYS A 205 5.94 -8.15 9.27
CA LYS A 205 5.45 -9.36 8.59
C LYS A 205 6.59 -10.35 8.40
N LYS A 206 6.34 -11.64 8.60
CA LYS A 206 7.37 -12.71 8.55
C LYS A 206 6.94 -13.89 7.68
N GLY A 207 6.22 -13.62 6.58
CA GLY A 207 5.72 -14.66 5.69
C GLY A 207 4.89 -15.70 6.43
N GLU A 208 5.21 -16.98 6.24
CA GLU A 208 4.52 -18.10 6.89
C GLU A 208 4.72 -18.16 8.42
N HIS A 209 5.66 -17.40 8.96
CA HIS A 209 5.92 -17.32 10.40
C HIS A 209 5.07 -16.24 11.11
N GLY A 210 4.09 -15.66 10.41
CA GLY A 210 3.14 -14.70 10.97
C GLY A 210 3.68 -13.27 11.02
N ALA A 211 3.43 -12.55 12.11
CA ALA A 211 3.87 -11.16 12.29
C ALA A 211 4.19 -10.85 13.74
N MET A 212 5.00 -9.81 13.95
CA MET A 212 5.33 -9.25 15.25
C MET A 212 4.78 -7.84 15.36
N LEU A 213 4.18 -7.51 16.50
CA LEU A 213 3.72 -6.15 16.84
C LEU A 213 4.60 -5.59 17.95
N PHE A 214 5.05 -4.37 17.77
CA PHE A 214 5.84 -3.58 18.74
C PHE A 214 5.12 -2.28 19.07
#